data_9a4bcf3705cdb485b5d7b4122501721f
#
_entry.id   9a4bcf3705cdb485b5d7b4122501721f
#
_cell.length_a   1.000
_cell.length_b   1.000
_cell.length_c   1.000
_cell.angle_alpha   90.00
_cell.angle_beta   90.00
_cell.angle_gamma   90.00
#
_symmetry.space_group_name_H-M   'P 1'
#
loop_
_entity.id
_entity.type
_entity.pdbx_description
1 polymer ?
#
loop_
_entity_poly.entity_id
_entity_poly.type
_entity_poly.pdbx_seq_one_letter_code
_entity_poly.pdbx_strand_id
1 'polypeptide(L)'
;MHMDVQGAELEVLKGAKEQLSNIKSIWLEVERIPLYKNQALKNEIESFLKSQNFICVLSKVGYVAGDQFWVHQSYFSGLPLLKRTYLKIIRFVFFIKSNLSIFVGYIKFQLKKIT
;
A
#
# COMPACT_ATOMS: atom_id res chain seq x y z
N MET A 1 4.46 8.85 -9.03
CA MET A 1 3.14 9.40 -8.66
C MET A 1 2.99 9.33 -7.15
N HIS A 2 2.54 10.41 -6.54
CA HIS A 2 2.19 10.48 -5.13
C HIS A 2 0.73 10.86 -5.00
N MET A 3 -0.02 10.16 -4.16
CA MET A 3 -1.44 10.40 -3.97
C MET A 3 -1.79 10.48 -2.49
N ASP A 4 -2.51 11.54 -2.14
CA ASP A 4 -3.18 11.75 -0.87
C ASP A 4 -4.50 12.47 -1.20
N VAL A 5 -5.53 11.71 -1.52
CA VAL A 5 -6.82 12.21 -1.98
C VAL A 5 -7.97 11.83 -1.05
N GLN A 6 -7.63 11.45 0.16
CA GLN A 6 -8.55 11.25 1.29
C GLN A 6 -9.75 10.34 0.97
N GLY A 7 -9.44 9.14 0.47
CA GLY A 7 -10.43 8.10 0.21
C GLY A 7 -10.85 7.94 -1.25
N ALA A 8 -10.34 8.77 -2.17
CA ALA A 8 -10.62 8.69 -3.60
C ALA A 8 -9.48 8.03 -4.42
N GLU A 9 -8.55 7.36 -3.76
CA GLU A 9 -7.36 6.77 -4.39
C GLU A 9 -7.73 5.79 -5.51
N LEU A 10 -8.71 4.92 -5.28
CA LEU A 10 -9.12 3.93 -6.27
C LEU A 10 -9.75 4.58 -7.50
N GLU A 11 -10.58 5.60 -7.32
CA GLU A 11 -11.19 6.37 -8.43
C GLU A 11 -10.12 7.06 -9.27
N VAL A 12 -9.13 7.68 -8.63
CA VAL A 12 -7.98 8.31 -9.31
C VAL A 12 -7.18 7.26 -10.10
N LEU A 13 -6.91 6.11 -9.49
CA LEU A 13 -6.20 5.01 -10.16
C LEU A 13 -6.98 4.45 -11.36
N LYS A 14 -8.28 4.27 -11.21
CA LYS A 14 -9.15 3.82 -12.31
C LYS A 14 -9.20 4.84 -13.44
N GLY A 15 -9.29 6.12 -13.12
CA GLY A 15 -9.25 7.20 -14.10
C GLY A 15 -7.94 7.28 -14.87
N ALA A 16 -6.82 6.92 -14.22
CA ALA A 16 -5.49 6.91 -14.82
C ALA A 16 -5.12 5.58 -15.47
N LYS A 17 -6.03 4.60 -15.59
CA LYS A 17 -5.74 3.22 -15.98
C LYS A 17 -4.88 3.10 -17.24
N GLU A 18 -5.20 3.87 -18.28
CA GLU A 18 -4.46 3.83 -19.56
C GLU A 18 -3.04 4.38 -19.44
N GLN A 19 -2.78 5.21 -18.43
CA GLN A 19 -1.48 5.83 -18.19
C GLN A 19 -0.63 5.07 -17.16
N LEU A 20 -1.22 4.12 -16.44
CA LEU A 20 -0.53 3.40 -15.36
C LEU A 20 0.70 2.63 -15.85
N SER A 21 0.68 2.10 -17.08
CA SER A 21 1.83 1.41 -17.68
C SER A 21 3.06 2.32 -17.87
N ASN A 22 2.85 3.64 -17.93
CA ASN A 22 3.90 4.64 -18.05
C ASN A 22 4.39 5.17 -16.70
N ILE A 23 3.72 4.77 -15.61
CA ILE A 23 4.07 5.20 -14.24
C ILE A 23 5.04 4.17 -13.65
N LYS A 24 6.24 4.61 -13.27
CA LYS A 24 7.27 3.75 -12.67
C LYS A 24 6.95 3.35 -11.25
N SER A 25 6.43 4.28 -10.47
CA SER A 25 6.14 4.06 -9.05
C SER A 25 4.98 4.91 -8.55
N ILE A 26 4.30 4.38 -7.54
CA ILE A 26 3.16 5.03 -6.88
C ILE A 26 3.40 4.99 -5.37
N TRP A 27 3.25 6.13 -4.73
CA TRP A 27 3.17 6.28 -3.27
C TRP A 27 1.75 6.71 -2.92
N LEU A 28 1.09 5.98 -2.04
CA LEU A 28 -0.27 6.30 -1.63
C LEU A 28 -0.56 5.87 -0.20
N GLU A 29 -1.51 6.54 0.44
CA GLU A 29 -2.10 6.10 1.69
C GLU A 29 -3.20 5.07 1.42
N VAL A 30 -3.32 4.09 2.30
CA VAL A 30 -4.40 3.09 2.27
C VAL A 30 -4.98 2.91 3.67
N GLU A 31 -6.27 2.64 3.75
CA GLU A 31 -6.97 2.43 5.01
C GLU A 31 -7.50 0.99 5.10
N ARG A 32 -7.44 0.45 6.32
CA ARG A 32 -8.05 -0.84 6.67
C ARG A 32 -9.47 -0.68 7.16
N ILE A 33 -9.78 0.49 7.72
CA ILE A 33 -11.08 0.86 8.29
C ILE A 33 -11.58 2.07 7.50
N PRO A 34 -12.87 2.08 7.10
CA PRO A 34 -13.39 3.19 6.33
C PRO A 34 -13.42 4.47 7.18
N LEU A 35 -12.75 5.51 6.72
CA LEU A 35 -12.76 6.85 7.31
C LEU A 35 -13.71 7.78 6.57
N TYR A 36 -14.03 7.46 5.32
CA TYR A 36 -14.90 8.21 4.44
C TYR A 36 -15.99 7.32 3.87
N LYS A 37 -17.14 7.92 3.53
CA LYS A 37 -18.26 7.19 2.93
C LYS A 37 -17.88 6.61 1.56
N ASN A 38 -18.20 5.33 1.36
CA ASN A 38 -17.93 4.59 0.11
C ASN A 38 -16.43 4.52 -0.28
N GLN A 39 -15.56 4.67 0.70
CA GLN A 39 -14.12 4.58 0.51
C GLN A 39 -13.70 3.17 0.12
N ALA A 40 -12.83 3.05 -0.88
CA ALA A 40 -12.13 1.80 -1.16
C ALA A 40 -11.09 1.52 -0.08
N LEU A 41 -11.04 0.30 0.41
CA LEU A 41 -10.11 -0.10 1.45
C LEU A 41 -8.83 -0.71 0.85
N LYS A 42 -7.82 -0.89 1.71
CA LYS A 42 -6.49 -1.42 1.38
C LYS A 42 -6.55 -2.61 0.40
N ASN A 43 -7.38 -3.61 0.68
CA ASN A 43 -7.44 -4.83 -0.14
C ASN A 43 -7.93 -4.57 -1.57
N GLU A 44 -8.87 -3.65 -1.75
CA GLU A 44 -9.39 -3.27 -3.06
C GLU A 44 -8.33 -2.53 -3.89
N ILE A 45 -7.63 -1.60 -3.25
CA ILE A 45 -6.53 -0.83 -3.86
C ILE A 45 -5.38 -1.76 -4.25
N GLU A 46 -4.97 -2.67 -3.36
CA GLU A 46 -3.94 -3.66 -3.63
C GLU A 46 -4.30 -4.59 -4.79
N SER A 47 -5.54 -5.08 -4.81
CA SER A 47 -6.02 -5.94 -5.90
C SER A 47 -5.99 -5.23 -7.24
N PHE A 48 -6.42 -3.97 -7.26
CA PHE A 48 -6.37 -3.16 -8.48
C PHE A 48 -4.93 -2.93 -8.96
N LEU A 49 -4.02 -2.49 -8.08
CA LEU A 49 -2.63 -2.24 -8.44
C LEU A 49 -1.91 -3.51 -8.91
N LYS A 50 -2.15 -4.64 -8.27
CA LYS A 50 -1.63 -5.95 -8.73
C LYS A 50 -2.15 -6.31 -10.12
N SER A 51 -3.43 -6.05 -10.41
CA SER A 51 -4.01 -6.27 -11.75
C SER A 51 -3.39 -5.37 -12.83
N GLN A 52 -2.82 -4.23 -12.42
CA GLN A 52 -2.13 -3.28 -13.30
C GLN A 52 -0.59 -3.49 -13.32
N ASN A 53 -0.12 -4.66 -12.89
CA ASN A 53 1.28 -5.06 -12.88
C ASN A 53 2.18 -4.23 -11.95
N PHE A 54 1.65 -3.76 -10.83
CA PHE A 54 2.43 -3.14 -9.76
C PHE A 54 2.77 -4.15 -8.67
N ILE A 55 3.93 -3.98 -8.08
CA ILE A 55 4.43 -4.74 -6.93
C ILE A 55 4.52 -3.79 -5.73
N CYS A 56 3.94 -4.18 -4.60
CA CYS A 56 4.12 -3.47 -3.35
C CYS A 56 5.55 -3.71 -2.83
N VAL A 57 6.35 -2.67 -2.78
CA VAL A 57 7.74 -2.72 -2.32
C VAL A 57 7.83 -2.38 -0.84
N LEU A 58 7.11 -1.37 -0.40
CA LEU A 58 7.04 -0.96 1.00
C LEU A 58 5.59 -0.84 1.43
N SER A 59 5.29 -1.35 2.63
CA SER A 59 3.97 -1.22 3.25
C SER A 59 4.16 -0.89 4.73
N LYS A 60 3.86 0.34 5.10
CA LYS A 60 3.86 0.82 6.48
C LYS A 60 2.44 1.14 6.90
N VAL A 61 1.62 0.10 7.00
CA VAL A 61 0.19 0.23 7.30
C VAL A 61 -0.08 -0.32 8.70
N GLY A 62 -0.55 0.56 9.57
CA GLY A 62 -0.98 0.21 10.92
C GLY A 62 -2.37 -0.43 10.96
N TYR A 63 -3.00 -0.41 12.14
CA TYR A 63 -4.33 -0.98 12.33
C TYR A 63 -5.41 -0.23 11.52
N VAL A 64 -5.33 1.09 11.44
CA VAL A 64 -6.31 1.96 10.76
C VAL A 64 -5.89 2.26 9.32
N ALA A 65 -4.72 2.85 9.15
CA ALA A 65 -4.23 3.37 7.87
C ALA A 65 -2.71 3.39 7.82
N GLY A 66 -2.17 3.68 6.67
CA GLY A 66 -0.74 3.92 6.46
C GLY A 66 -0.36 3.98 5.00
N ASP A 67 0.93 4.15 4.77
CA ASP A 67 1.50 4.37 3.46
C ASP A 67 1.97 3.09 2.79
N GLN A 68 1.83 3.05 1.48
CA GLN A 68 2.39 2.03 0.61
C GLN A 68 3.17 2.63 -0.55
N PHE A 69 4.26 1.95 -0.92
CA PHE A 69 5.04 2.27 -2.11
C PHE A 69 5.02 1.10 -3.08
N TRP A 70 4.59 1.38 -4.29
CA TRP A 70 4.40 0.41 -5.37
C TRP A 70 5.30 0.74 -6.55
N VAL A 71 5.83 -0.29 -7.20
CA VAL A 71 6.70 -0.17 -8.37
C VAL A 71 6.12 -1.01 -9.50
N HIS A 72 6.07 -0.46 -10.71
CA HIS A 72 5.62 -1.20 -11.88
C HIS A 72 6.59 -2.34 -12.21
N GLN A 73 6.05 -3.52 -12.53
CA GLN A 73 6.83 -4.74 -12.76
C GLN A 73 7.92 -4.56 -13.81
N SER A 74 7.64 -3.86 -14.91
CA SER A 74 8.62 -3.63 -15.97
C SER A 74 9.82 -2.83 -15.49
N TYR A 75 9.59 -1.83 -14.64
CA TYR A 75 10.68 -1.04 -14.04
C TYR A 75 11.46 -1.86 -13.00
N PHE A 76 10.77 -2.63 -12.15
CA PHE A 76 11.40 -3.49 -11.15
C PHE A 76 12.31 -4.54 -11.80
N SER A 77 11.84 -5.19 -12.88
CA SER A 77 12.61 -6.20 -13.62
C SER A 77 13.85 -5.61 -14.32
N GLY A 78 13.81 -4.33 -14.68
CA GLY A 78 14.94 -3.62 -15.27
C GLY A 78 16.01 -3.19 -14.26
N LEU A 79 15.76 -3.31 -12.96
CA LEU A 79 16.74 -2.95 -11.93
C LEU A 79 17.86 -4.00 -11.83
N PRO A 80 19.11 -3.59 -11.49
CA PRO A 80 20.19 -4.50 -11.18
C PRO A 80 19.80 -5.51 -10.09
N LEU A 81 20.29 -6.74 -10.17
CA LEU A 81 19.97 -7.82 -9.23
C LEU A 81 20.19 -7.41 -7.77
N LEU A 82 21.26 -6.70 -7.47
CA LEU A 82 21.56 -6.24 -6.11
C LEU A 82 20.47 -5.30 -5.57
N LYS A 83 19.99 -4.35 -6.40
CA LYS A 83 18.91 -3.43 -6.02
C LYS A 83 17.58 -4.18 -5.83
N ARG A 84 17.28 -5.15 -6.70
CA ARG A 84 16.08 -5.98 -6.55
C ARG A 84 16.10 -6.78 -5.25
N THR A 85 17.23 -7.39 -4.92
CA THR A 85 17.42 -8.15 -3.68
C THR A 85 17.26 -7.25 -2.45
N TYR A 86 17.87 -6.06 -2.47
CA TYR A 86 17.74 -5.07 -1.41
C TYR A 86 16.27 -4.65 -1.17
N LEU A 87 15.53 -4.37 -2.25
CA LEU A 87 14.11 -4.03 -2.14
C LEU A 87 13.26 -5.17 -1.60
N LYS A 88 13.56 -6.42 -1.95
CA LYS A 88 12.88 -7.59 -1.40
C LYS A 88 13.12 -7.74 0.10
N ILE A 89 14.33 -7.51 0.57
CA ILE A 89 14.69 -7.55 1.99
C ILE A 89 13.95 -6.45 2.76
N ILE A 90 13.97 -5.22 2.25
CA ILE A 90 13.24 -4.10 2.86
C ILE A 90 11.74 -4.40 2.93
N ARG A 91 11.16 -4.91 1.85
CA ARG A 91 9.76 -5.34 1.81
C ARG A 91 9.43 -6.34 2.92
N PHE A 92 10.28 -7.34 3.11
CA PHE A 92 10.10 -8.35 4.16
C PHE A 92 10.18 -7.74 5.56
N VAL A 93 11.15 -6.85 5.82
CA VAL A 93 11.29 -6.16 7.11
C VAL A 93 10.06 -5.30 7.40
N PHE A 94 9.58 -4.53 6.44
CA PHE A 94 8.37 -3.72 6.61
C PHE A 94 7.10 -4.55 6.79
N PHE A 95 7.01 -5.70 6.13
CA PHE A 95 5.91 -6.64 6.33
C PHE A 95 5.83 -7.12 7.78
N ILE A 96 6.95 -7.51 8.38
CA ILE A 96 7.03 -7.93 9.79
C ILE A 96 6.64 -6.78 10.72
N LYS A 97 7.21 -5.58 10.51
CA LYS A 97 6.91 -4.39 11.33
C LYS A 97 5.43 -3.99 11.23
N SER A 98 4.86 -4.05 10.04
CA SER A 98 3.44 -3.74 9.81
C SER A 98 2.52 -4.71 10.55
N ASN A 99 2.79 -6.00 10.50
CA ASN A 99 2.01 -7.01 11.22
C ASN A 99 2.09 -6.82 12.73
N LEU A 100 3.26 -6.49 13.26
CA LEU A 100 3.45 -6.18 14.67
C LEU A 100 2.65 -4.93 15.07
N SER A 101 2.69 -3.88 14.26
CA SER A 101 1.94 -2.64 14.48
C SER A 101 0.42 -2.88 14.50
N ILE A 102 -0.09 -3.73 13.60
CA ILE A 102 -1.49 -4.12 13.55
C ILE A 102 -1.89 -4.84 14.83
N PHE A 103 -1.09 -5.80 15.29
CA PHE A 103 -1.33 -6.53 16.53
C PHE A 103 -1.37 -5.61 17.74
N VAL A 104 -0.41 -4.70 17.87
CA VAL A 104 -0.37 -3.70 18.94
C VAL A 104 -1.58 -2.77 18.87
N GLY A 105 -1.97 -2.32 17.68
CA GLY A 105 -3.15 -1.49 17.47
C GLY A 105 -4.45 -2.19 17.88
N TYR A 106 -4.59 -3.47 17.55
CA TYR A 106 -5.71 -4.30 17.94
C TYR A 106 -5.82 -4.42 19.48
N ILE A 107 -4.70 -4.72 20.14
CA ILE A 107 -4.64 -4.81 21.62
C ILE A 107 -5.07 -3.49 22.26
N LYS A 108 -4.52 -2.37 21.81
CA LYS A 108 -4.88 -1.03 22.30
C LYS A 108 -6.37 -0.74 22.13
N PHE A 109 -6.93 -1.11 21.00
CA PHE A 109 -8.36 -0.93 20.72
C PHE A 109 -9.23 -1.76 21.66
N GLN A 110 -8.87 -3.03 21.93
CA GLN A 110 -9.57 -3.88 22.87
C GLN A 110 -9.49 -3.36 24.30
N LEU A 111 -8.32 -2.87 24.72
CA LEU A 111 -8.14 -2.30 26.06
C LEU A 111 -9.02 -1.04 26.27
N LYS A 112 -9.20 -0.21 25.27
CA LYS A 112 -10.10 0.95 25.34
C LYS A 112 -11.56 0.56 25.58
N LYS A 113 -11.99 -0.62 25.15
CA LYS A 113 -13.36 -1.12 25.38
C LYS A 113 -13.61 -1.55 26.82
N ILE A 114 -12.56 -1.87 27.56
CA ILE A 114 -12.63 -2.33 28.96
C ILE A 114 -12.65 -1.15 29.94
N THR A 115 -12.08 -0.03 29.54
CA THR A 115 -12.03 1.21 30.31
C THR A 115 -13.11 2.19 29.86
#